data_62ca34cc11182e3372d2521266605f23
#
_entry.id   62ca34cc11182e3372d2521266605f23
#
_cell.length_a   1.000
_cell.length_b   1.000
_cell.length_c   1.000
_cell.angle_alpha   90.00
_cell.angle_beta   90.00
_cell.angle_gamma   90.00
#
_symmetry.space_group_name_H-M   'P 1'
#
loop_
_entity.id
_entity.type
_entity.pdbx_description
1 polymer ?
#
loop_
_entity_poly.entity_id
_entity_poly.type
_entity_poly.pdbx_seq_one_letter_code
_entity_poly.pdbx_strand_id
1 'polypeptide(L)'
;MGPPDPPTRWRVVRDVLGRRTEAEIDHGGRTELPGGAVLVERYQGTVGTALDPGPTWARGSASYRVEWPEATVATSVRLDLRGDADAYEVQLDLEAREGDELRWARTWRRRIPRHLS
;
A
#
# COMPACT_ATOMS: atom_id res chain seq x y z
N MET A 1 -23.45 -16.36 5.56
CA MET A 1 -22.44 -16.15 4.51
C MET A 1 -22.15 -14.66 4.41
N GLY A 2 -20.89 -14.27 4.58
CA GLY A 2 -20.48 -12.87 4.50
C GLY A 2 -20.46 -12.36 3.07
N PRO A 3 -20.25 -11.04 2.86
CA PRO A 3 -20.06 -10.50 1.52
C PRO A 3 -18.87 -11.16 0.85
N PRO A 4 -18.87 -11.29 -0.48
CA PRO A 4 -17.75 -11.87 -1.19
C PRO A 4 -16.50 -10.99 -1.02
N ASP A 5 -15.34 -11.63 -1.09
CA ASP A 5 -14.07 -10.91 -1.10
C ASP A 5 -14.02 -9.96 -2.29
N PRO A 6 -13.40 -8.78 -2.14
CA PRO A 6 -13.21 -7.90 -3.28
C PRO A 6 -12.38 -8.60 -4.35
N PRO A 7 -12.64 -8.33 -5.64
CA PRO A 7 -11.88 -8.97 -6.70
C PRO A 7 -10.41 -8.57 -6.63
N THR A 8 -9.53 -9.54 -6.82
CA THR A 8 -8.12 -9.29 -6.99
C THR A 8 -7.89 -8.65 -8.35
N ARG A 9 -7.14 -7.57 -8.36
CA ARG A 9 -6.75 -6.91 -9.59
C ARG A 9 -5.23 -6.88 -9.67
N TRP A 10 -4.71 -7.41 -10.75
CA TRP A 10 -3.28 -7.35 -11.04
C TRP A 10 -3.14 -7.08 -12.53
N ARG A 11 -2.65 -5.90 -12.87
CA ARG A 11 -2.56 -5.50 -14.25
C ARG A 11 -1.31 -4.67 -14.52
N VAL A 12 -0.89 -4.68 -15.79
CA VAL A 12 0.17 -3.83 -16.31
C VAL A 12 -0.47 -2.83 -17.25
N VAL A 13 -0.19 -1.55 -17.02
CA VAL A 13 -0.67 -0.46 -17.85
C VAL A 13 0.52 0.18 -18.55
N ARG A 14 0.46 0.25 -19.87
CA ARG A 14 1.51 0.88 -20.66
C ARG A 14 0.95 2.09 -21.37
N ASP A 15 1.52 3.26 -21.07
CA ASP A 15 1.19 4.49 -21.76
C ASP A 15 2.24 4.72 -22.84
N VAL A 16 1.88 4.49 -24.09
CA VAL A 16 2.80 4.57 -25.22
C VAL A 16 3.24 6.01 -25.47
N LEU A 17 2.32 6.95 -25.37
CA LEU A 17 2.64 8.38 -25.59
C LEU A 17 3.43 8.96 -24.43
N GLY A 18 3.07 8.61 -23.21
CA GLY A 18 3.77 9.06 -22.02
C GLY A 18 5.06 8.29 -21.74
N ARG A 19 5.33 7.23 -22.46
CA ARG A 19 6.52 6.37 -22.31
C ARG A 19 6.66 5.85 -20.90
N ARG A 20 5.58 5.34 -20.35
CA ARG A 20 5.51 4.84 -18.97
C ARG A 20 4.93 3.44 -18.95
N THR A 21 5.42 2.65 -18.03
CA THR A 21 4.85 1.34 -17.74
C THR A 21 4.59 1.26 -16.25
N GLU A 22 3.42 0.79 -15.88
CA GLU A 22 2.97 0.73 -14.50
C GLU A 22 2.35 -0.64 -14.23
N ALA A 23 2.72 -1.26 -13.13
CA ALA A 23 2.07 -2.46 -12.63
C ALA A 23 1.21 -2.08 -11.43
N GLU A 24 -0.02 -2.55 -11.41
CA GLU A 24 -0.98 -2.27 -10.34
C GLU A 24 -1.44 -3.57 -9.70
N ILE A 25 -1.55 -3.55 -8.38
CA ILE A 25 -2.15 -4.64 -7.62
C ILE A 25 -3.19 -4.08 -6.66
N ASP A 26 -4.32 -4.75 -6.59
CA ASP A 26 -5.37 -4.47 -5.61
C ASP A 26 -5.89 -5.83 -5.16
N HIS A 27 -5.70 -6.13 -3.90
CA HIS A 27 -6.05 -7.40 -3.32
C HIS A 27 -6.55 -7.20 -1.89
N GLY A 28 -7.51 -7.99 -1.50
CA GLY A 28 -8.03 -7.94 -0.15
C GLY A 28 -8.78 -9.21 0.20
N GLY A 29 -9.15 -9.31 1.43
CA GLY A 29 -9.88 -10.46 1.91
C GLY A 29 -10.57 -10.18 3.23
N ARG A 30 -11.53 -11.02 3.54
CA ARG A 30 -12.27 -11.02 4.79
C ARG A 30 -12.21 -12.43 5.36
N THR A 31 -11.77 -12.54 6.60
CA THR A 31 -11.63 -13.82 7.28
C THR A 31 -12.36 -13.77 8.61
N GLU A 32 -13.22 -14.74 8.85
CA GLU A 32 -13.86 -14.90 10.13
C GLU A 32 -12.91 -15.67 11.06
N LEU A 33 -12.71 -15.13 12.26
CA LEU A 33 -11.83 -15.70 13.26
C LEU A 33 -12.65 -16.35 14.37
N PRO A 34 -12.06 -17.29 15.13
CA PRO A 34 -12.74 -17.84 16.30
C PRO A 34 -13.15 -16.74 17.29
N GLY A 35 -14.31 -16.88 17.91
CA GLY A 35 -14.80 -15.91 18.89
C GLY A 35 -15.59 -14.75 18.30
N GLY A 36 -15.94 -14.81 17.03
CA GLY A 36 -16.78 -13.80 16.39
C GLY A 36 -16.04 -12.59 15.86
N ALA A 37 -14.72 -12.61 15.88
CA ALA A 37 -13.93 -11.55 15.29
C ALA A 37 -13.87 -11.72 13.77
N VAL A 38 -13.70 -10.60 13.06
CA VAL A 38 -13.54 -10.58 11.61
C VAL A 38 -12.28 -9.80 11.27
N LEU A 39 -11.41 -10.41 10.47
CA LEU A 39 -10.22 -9.76 9.94
C LEU A 39 -10.52 -9.29 8.52
N VAL A 40 -10.29 -8.01 8.26
CA VAL A 40 -10.40 -7.42 6.92
C VAL A 40 -9.02 -6.92 6.52
N GLU A 41 -8.53 -7.42 5.38
CA GLU A 41 -7.22 -7.05 4.85
C GLU A 41 -7.40 -6.38 3.50
N ARG A 42 -6.58 -5.38 3.21
CA ARG A 42 -6.54 -4.78 1.90
C ARG A 42 -5.12 -4.34 1.55
N TYR A 43 -4.73 -4.64 0.32
CA TYR A 43 -3.42 -4.29 -0.23
C TYR A 43 -3.64 -3.60 -1.58
N GLN A 44 -3.02 -2.45 -1.76
CA GLN A 44 -3.03 -1.73 -3.03
C GLN A 44 -1.62 -1.27 -3.32
N GLY A 45 -1.21 -1.38 -4.58
CA GLY A 45 0.11 -0.90 -4.95
C GLY A 45 0.24 -0.62 -6.42
N THR A 46 1.11 0.32 -6.73
CA THR A 46 1.54 0.62 -8.09
C THR A 46 3.04 0.78 -8.11
N VAL A 47 3.67 0.19 -9.12
CA VAL A 47 5.10 0.32 -9.37
C VAL A 47 5.24 0.73 -10.83
N GLY A 48 6.02 1.74 -11.10
CA GLY A 48 6.14 2.24 -12.45
C GLY A 48 7.51 2.78 -12.77
N THR A 49 7.75 2.90 -14.07
CA THR A 49 8.97 3.50 -14.60
C THR A 49 8.65 4.20 -15.90
N ALA A 50 9.27 5.36 -16.09
CA ALA A 50 9.31 6.02 -17.38
C ALA A 50 10.52 5.54 -18.16
N LEU A 51 10.48 5.66 -19.50
CA LEU A 51 11.62 5.26 -20.32
C LEU A 51 12.82 6.14 -20.03
N ASP A 52 13.99 5.51 -20.15
CA ASP A 52 15.29 6.07 -19.84
C ASP A 52 15.62 7.37 -20.61
N PRO A 53 16.20 8.39 -19.93
CA PRO A 53 16.32 8.47 -18.49
C PRO A 53 15.01 8.96 -17.87
N GLY A 54 14.40 8.17 -17.03
CA GLY A 54 13.12 8.53 -16.44
C GLY A 54 13.00 8.15 -14.97
N PRO A 55 12.04 8.76 -14.29
CA PRO A 55 11.80 8.46 -12.89
C PRO A 55 11.20 7.08 -12.71
N THR A 56 11.45 6.50 -11.55
CA THR A 56 10.77 5.31 -11.06
C THR A 56 9.94 5.68 -9.84
N TRP A 57 8.90 4.94 -9.60
CA TRP A 57 8.07 5.16 -8.42
C TRP A 57 7.44 3.86 -7.94
N ALA A 58 7.17 3.82 -6.65
CA ALA A 58 6.35 2.78 -6.05
C ALA A 58 5.46 3.43 -5.01
N ARG A 59 4.18 3.10 -5.05
CA ARG A 59 3.21 3.55 -4.07
C ARG A 59 2.42 2.35 -3.60
N GLY A 60 2.20 2.27 -2.32
CA GLY A 60 1.44 1.16 -1.80
C GLY A 60 0.74 1.52 -0.51
N SER A 61 -0.29 0.76 -0.23
CA SER A 61 -0.97 0.84 1.05
C SER A 61 -1.39 -0.56 1.47
N ALA A 62 -1.34 -0.79 2.76
CA ALA A 62 -1.85 -2.01 3.36
C ALA A 62 -2.66 -1.63 4.58
N SER A 63 -3.79 -2.28 4.78
CA SER A 63 -4.60 -2.08 5.95
C SER A 63 -5.07 -3.41 6.51
N TYR A 64 -5.12 -3.47 7.84
CA TYR A 64 -5.65 -4.58 8.59
C TYR A 64 -6.65 -4.04 9.57
N ARG A 65 -7.85 -4.60 9.58
CA ARG A 65 -8.87 -4.22 10.54
C ARG A 65 -9.40 -5.49 11.18
N VAL A 66 -9.40 -5.52 12.48
CA VAL A 66 -10.00 -6.62 13.25
C VAL A 66 -11.25 -6.06 13.95
N GLU A 67 -12.38 -6.63 13.63
CA GLU A 67 -13.66 -6.24 14.19
C GLU A 67 -14.13 -7.31 15.19
N TRP A 68 -14.22 -6.93 16.45
CA TRP A 68 -14.90 -7.70 17.48
C TRP A 68 -16.25 -7.06 17.76
N PRO A 69 -17.19 -7.78 18.37
CA PRO A 69 -18.45 -7.17 18.78
C PRO A 69 -18.28 -5.93 19.68
N GLU A 70 -17.23 -5.90 20.50
CA GLU A 70 -16.99 -4.84 21.47
C GLU A 70 -16.11 -3.71 20.93
N ALA A 71 -15.28 -3.98 19.94
CA ALA A 71 -14.28 -3.02 19.50
C ALA A 71 -13.78 -3.31 18.10
N THR A 72 -13.27 -2.28 17.45
CA THR A 72 -12.59 -2.39 16.16
C THR A 72 -11.20 -1.80 16.29
N VAL A 73 -10.21 -2.53 15.85
CA VAL A 73 -8.81 -2.08 15.82
C VAL A 73 -8.33 -2.13 14.38
N ALA A 74 -7.67 -1.08 13.93
CA ALA A 74 -7.18 -1.00 12.57
C ALA A 74 -5.76 -0.45 12.52
N THR A 75 -4.97 -1.00 11.61
CA THR A 75 -3.66 -0.45 11.27
C THR A 75 -3.61 -0.20 9.78
N SER A 76 -2.92 0.86 9.38
CA SER A 76 -2.70 1.18 7.97
C SER A 76 -1.28 1.64 7.75
N VAL A 77 -0.73 1.24 6.60
CA VAL A 77 0.61 1.62 6.16
C VAL A 77 0.48 2.19 4.76
N ARG A 78 1.16 3.31 4.52
CA ARG A 78 1.27 3.90 3.19
C ARG A 78 2.74 4.10 2.86
N LEU A 79 3.13 3.61 1.69
CA LEU A 79 4.47 3.76 1.15
C LEU A 79 4.44 4.67 -0.07
N ASP A 80 5.35 5.63 -0.13
CA ASP A 80 5.63 6.43 -1.32
C ASP A 80 7.13 6.40 -1.55
N LEU A 81 7.53 5.88 -2.70
CA LEU A 81 8.93 5.80 -3.11
C LEU A 81 9.07 6.45 -4.47
N ARG A 82 10.02 7.34 -4.60
CA ARG A 82 10.38 7.98 -5.87
C ARG A 82 11.86 7.85 -6.10
N GLY A 83 12.24 7.47 -7.30
CA GLY A 83 13.65 7.34 -7.69
C GLY A 83 13.99 8.18 -8.88
N ASP A 84 15.13 8.83 -8.82
CA ASP A 84 15.76 9.48 -9.96
C ASP A 84 17.14 8.86 -10.21
N ALA A 85 18.00 9.52 -10.98
CA ALA A 85 19.33 8.99 -11.28
C ALA A 85 20.25 8.96 -10.06
N ASP A 86 20.01 9.79 -9.05
CA ASP A 86 20.92 10.02 -7.94
C ASP A 86 20.48 9.34 -6.65
N ALA A 87 19.17 9.24 -6.42
CA ALA A 87 18.69 8.77 -5.13
C ALA A 87 17.27 8.24 -5.21
N TYR A 88 16.90 7.48 -4.19
CA TYR A 88 15.52 7.16 -3.87
C TYR A 88 15.08 8.03 -2.70
N GLU A 89 13.86 8.55 -2.80
CA GLU A 89 13.19 9.20 -1.67
C GLU A 89 12.04 8.33 -1.22
N VAL A 90 12.05 7.98 0.05
CA VAL A 90 11.09 7.04 0.63
C VAL A 90 10.34 7.73 1.75
N GLN A 91 9.03 7.62 1.73
CA GLN A 91 8.19 8.02 2.84
C GLN A 91 7.29 6.85 3.23
N LEU A 92 7.22 6.60 4.52
CA LEU A 92 6.38 5.56 5.09
C LEU A 92 5.53 6.18 6.19
N ASP A 93 4.22 6.05 6.07
CA ASP A 93 3.26 6.50 7.07
C ASP A 93 2.57 5.31 7.68
N LEU A 94 2.52 5.28 9.01
CA LEU A 94 1.89 4.20 9.76
C LEU A 94 0.90 4.79 10.76
N GLU A 95 -0.30 4.22 10.82
CA GLU A 95 -1.33 4.62 11.75
C GLU A 95 -1.95 3.40 12.44
N ALA A 96 -2.30 3.56 13.70
CA ALA A 96 -3.08 2.60 14.46
C ALA A 96 -4.29 3.30 15.08
N ARG A 97 -5.46 2.70 14.89
CA ARG A 97 -6.72 3.25 15.35
C ARG A 97 -7.49 2.24 16.18
N GLU A 98 -8.25 2.77 17.12
CA GLU A 98 -9.24 2.01 17.86
C GLU A 98 -10.58 2.72 17.68
N GLY A 99 -11.53 2.05 17.03
CA GLY A 99 -12.74 2.73 16.56
C GLY A 99 -12.38 3.90 15.65
N ASP A 100 -12.92 5.07 15.94
CA ASP A 100 -12.62 6.30 15.19
C ASP A 100 -11.43 7.06 15.76
N GLU A 101 -10.82 6.57 16.83
CA GLU A 101 -9.78 7.27 17.54
C GLU A 101 -8.39 6.86 17.05
N LEU A 102 -7.59 7.86 16.64
CA LEU A 102 -6.20 7.64 16.29
C LEU A 102 -5.39 7.46 17.56
N ARG A 103 -4.82 6.27 17.74
CA ARG A 103 -4.02 5.93 18.94
C ARG A 103 -2.55 6.17 18.71
N TRP A 104 -2.07 6.00 17.49
CA TRP A 104 -0.66 6.13 17.20
C TRP A 104 -0.46 6.41 15.71
N ALA A 105 0.51 7.27 15.40
CA ALA A 105 0.90 7.56 14.04
C ALA A 105 2.38 7.89 13.97
N ARG A 106 3.03 7.47 12.92
CA ARG A 106 4.43 7.79 12.70
C ARG A 106 4.74 7.87 11.20
N THR A 107 5.58 8.82 10.83
CA THR A 107 6.08 8.99 9.48
C THR A 107 7.60 8.84 9.49
N TRP A 108 8.11 8.06 8.55
CA TRP A 108 9.54 7.96 8.29
C TRP A 108 9.81 8.53 6.91
N ARG A 109 10.88 9.30 6.79
CA ARG A 109 11.37 9.79 5.52
C ARG A 109 12.86 9.51 5.43
N ARG A 110 13.28 9.04 4.24
CA ARG A 110 14.68 8.75 4.02
C ARG A 110 15.04 8.98 2.57
N ARG A 111 16.23 9.53 2.36
CA ARG A 111 16.86 9.61 1.06
C ARG A 111 17.97 8.59 0.99
N ILE A 112 17.93 7.71 -0.01
CA ILE A 112 18.89 6.63 -0.19
C ILE A 112 19.64 6.89 -1.47
N PRO A 113 20.95 7.22 -1.41
CA PRO A 113 21.74 7.42 -2.62
C PRO A 113 21.77 6.15 -3.48
N ARG A 114 21.69 6.33 -4.79
CA ARG A 114 21.86 5.24 -5.73
C ARG A 114 23.32 5.17 -6.14
N HIS A 115 23.91 4.02 -5.97
CA HIS A 115 25.25 3.75 -6.46
C HIS A 115 25.13 2.88 -7.69
N LEU A 116 25.17 3.53 -8.85
CA LEU A 116 25.20 2.82 -10.13
C LEU A 116 26.65 2.58 -10.47
N SER A 117 27.03 1.35 -10.44
CA SER A 117 28.36 0.93 -10.86
C SER A 117 28.41 0.69 -12.35
#